data_61496d812c8421d540823bd98c41e20b
#
_entry.id   61496d812c8421d540823bd98c41e20b
#
_cell.length_a   1.000
_cell.length_b   1.000
_cell.length_c   1.000
_cell.angle_alpha   90.00
_cell.angle_beta   90.00
_cell.angle_gamma   90.00
#
_symmetry.space_group_name_H-M   'P 1'
#
loop_
_entity.id
_entity.type
_entity.pdbx_description
1 polymer ?
#
loop_
_entity_poly.entity_id
_entity_poly.type
_entity_poly.pdbx_seq_one_letter_code
_entity_poly.pdbx_strand_id
1 'polypeptide(L)'
;MSTTYDAILIGGGHNALVCAAYLARAGRKVLVLERRELVGGCAVTEELWPGFKVSTASYVNSLFRPEIIRDLELKRHGFEMLPRSPSSFTPFPDGRYLLMGPDKDLTHCEISKFSKKDAEALPKYEAMLERVADFLEPTLVQTPPNPWSMAPGNLLNLLKLGLGFRKLGTDGQKAIEILTGAANPILDRWFESEEVKATIATDAIIGAFATPSMPGTAYVLFHHVMGECNGVRGVWGYVRGGMGGLSNAIASAAKERGAEIRVNAAVAQIIVKNGEAVGVALADGTELRARKVISGIDANMTFQRLMDPKLLPAEFAEAVRNIDYASGSAKINLALSEVPDFTCLPGNKPGPQHHGTIHLCPTREYIERAFDCAKYGHISDNPIIEATIPSSLDNTVAPPGMHVMSMFTQYFPNVLAKDAGSLEENKTRYAERCIDIMTEYAPNFRKSVLNSQVLPPQDIETRFGLTGGNIMQGTMSLSSLSFMRPVPGYADYRTPIRGLYMCGAATHPGGGVMGACGYNAAREILKD
;
A
#
# COMPACT_ATOMS: atom_id res chain seq x y z
N MET A 1 38.30 -16.47 -5.70
CA MET A 1 37.27 -16.44 -6.77
C MET A 1 36.07 -15.69 -6.23
N SER A 2 35.61 -14.62 -6.87
CA SER A 2 34.39 -13.91 -6.42
C SER A 2 33.19 -14.85 -6.55
N THR A 3 32.45 -14.98 -5.45
CA THR A 3 31.24 -15.82 -5.41
C THR A 3 30.20 -15.26 -6.38
N THR A 4 29.83 -16.04 -7.42
CA THR A 4 28.76 -15.63 -8.35
C THR A 4 27.43 -16.13 -7.81
N TYR A 5 26.43 -15.23 -7.75
CA TYR A 5 25.05 -15.55 -7.42
C TYR A 5 24.25 -15.89 -8.68
N ASP A 6 23.22 -16.71 -8.56
CA ASP A 6 22.24 -16.88 -9.63
C ASP A 6 21.37 -15.63 -9.75
N ALA A 7 21.03 -15.02 -8.62
CA ALA A 7 20.23 -13.81 -8.56
C ALA A 7 20.69 -12.87 -7.43
N ILE A 8 20.79 -11.57 -7.74
CA ILE A 8 20.93 -10.50 -6.76
C ILE A 8 19.68 -9.62 -6.81
N LEU A 9 19.04 -9.42 -5.66
CA LEU A 9 17.88 -8.54 -5.50
C LEU A 9 18.32 -7.20 -4.88
N ILE A 10 17.88 -6.10 -5.47
CA ILE A 10 18.11 -4.74 -5.00
C ILE A 10 16.89 -4.29 -4.20
N GLY A 11 17.11 -3.98 -2.91
CA GLY A 11 16.07 -3.65 -1.95
C GLY A 11 15.49 -4.90 -1.26
N GLY A 12 15.30 -4.80 0.05
CA GLY A 12 14.74 -5.84 0.92
C GLY A 12 13.26 -5.62 1.26
N GLY A 13 12.48 -4.98 0.40
CA GLY A 13 11.03 -4.81 0.57
C GLY A 13 10.28 -6.14 0.49
N HIS A 14 9.06 -6.21 1.04
CA HIS A 14 8.27 -7.45 1.12
C HIS A 14 8.14 -8.18 -0.23
N ASN A 15 7.98 -7.49 -1.35
CA ASN A 15 7.92 -8.11 -2.69
C ASN A 15 9.26 -8.75 -3.09
N ALA A 16 10.38 -8.07 -2.84
CA ALA A 16 11.71 -8.62 -3.11
C ALA A 16 12.00 -9.83 -2.22
N LEU A 17 11.61 -9.79 -0.94
CA LEU A 17 11.74 -10.93 -0.03
C LEU A 17 10.92 -12.13 -0.50
N VAL A 18 9.68 -11.92 -0.98
CA VAL A 18 8.84 -12.97 -1.59
C VAL A 18 9.54 -13.53 -2.83
N CYS A 19 10.01 -12.69 -3.74
CA CYS A 19 10.74 -13.13 -4.94
C CYS A 19 11.96 -13.97 -4.56
N ALA A 20 12.78 -13.50 -3.61
CA ALA A 20 13.95 -14.22 -3.11
C ALA A 20 13.58 -15.60 -2.52
N ALA A 21 12.50 -15.68 -1.73
CA ALA A 21 12.04 -16.92 -1.13
C ALA A 21 11.64 -17.97 -2.18
N TYR A 22 10.93 -17.57 -3.23
CA TYR A 22 10.55 -18.48 -4.32
C TYR A 22 11.74 -18.91 -5.18
N LEU A 23 12.70 -18.01 -5.47
CA LEU A 23 13.92 -18.34 -6.19
C LEU A 23 14.82 -19.30 -5.38
N ALA A 24 14.98 -19.03 -4.08
CA ALA A 24 15.74 -19.91 -3.19
C ALA A 24 15.07 -21.30 -3.06
N ARG A 25 13.72 -21.35 -2.94
CA ARG A 25 12.95 -22.60 -2.96
C ARG A 25 13.19 -23.42 -4.23
N ALA A 26 13.46 -22.75 -5.36
CA ALA A 26 13.81 -23.40 -6.62
C ALA A 26 15.31 -23.75 -6.72
N GLY A 27 16.06 -23.71 -5.62
CA GLY A 27 17.48 -24.08 -5.56
C GLY A 27 18.44 -23.03 -6.14
N ARG A 28 17.99 -21.78 -6.35
CA ARG A 28 18.86 -20.71 -6.85
C ARG A 28 19.65 -20.10 -5.70
N LYS A 29 20.93 -19.75 -5.96
CA LYS A 29 21.79 -19.03 -5.04
C LYS A 29 21.41 -17.54 -5.07
N VAL A 30 20.70 -17.07 -4.04
CA VAL A 30 20.08 -15.75 -4.02
C VAL A 30 20.72 -14.86 -2.95
N LEU A 31 20.95 -13.59 -3.30
CA LEU A 31 21.38 -12.53 -2.40
C LEU A 31 20.40 -11.36 -2.46
N VAL A 32 19.91 -10.92 -1.32
CA VAL A 32 19.12 -9.68 -1.15
C VAL A 32 20.01 -8.61 -0.54
N LEU A 33 20.02 -7.42 -1.12
CA LEU A 33 20.78 -6.25 -0.66
C LEU A 33 19.83 -5.15 -0.22
N GLU A 34 19.81 -4.85 1.05
CA GLU A 34 19.00 -3.79 1.65
C GLU A 34 19.89 -2.67 2.18
N ARG A 35 19.57 -1.41 1.83
CA ARG A 35 20.36 -0.25 2.26
C ARG A 35 20.21 0.11 3.73
N ARG A 36 19.03 -0.19 4.31
CA ARG A 36 18.73 0.07 5.72
C ARG A 36 19.25 -1.08 6.60
N GLU A 37 19.22 -0.88 7.91
CA GLU A 37 19.60 -1.89 8.92
C GLU A 37 18.56 -3.00 9.08
N LEU A 38 17.36 -2.83 8.52
CA LEU A 38 16.24 -3.76 8.64
C LEU A 38 15.53 -3.93 7.29
N VAL A 39 14.93 -5.09 7.09
CA VAL A 39 14.20 -5.45 5.88
C VAL A 39 12.72 -5.08 6.00
N GLY A 40 12.00 -5.07 4.85
CA GLY A 40 10.55 -4.87 4.79
C GLY A 40 10.14 -3.71 3.91
N GLY A 41 11.06 -2.77 3.61
CA GLY A 41 10.71 -1.55 2.89
C GLY A 41 9.68 -0.73 3.67
N CYS A 42 8.46 -0.56 3.10
CA CYS A 42 7.36 0.11 3.80
C CYS A 42 6.59 -0.81 4.75
N ALA A 43 6.75 -2.14 4.67
CA ALA A 43 6.16 -3.09 5.61
C ALA A 43 7.15 -3.39 6.75
N VAL A 44 7.38 -2.40 7.60
CA VAL A 44 8.43 -2.39 8.63
C VAL A 44 7.87 -1.93 9.98
N THR A 45 8.43 -2.45 11.06
CA THR A 45 8.20 -1.99 12.44
C THR A 45 9.51 -1.52 13.03
N GLU A 46 9.51 -0.33 13.62
CA GLU A 46 10.67 0.30 14.24
C GLU A 46 10.34 0.71 15.67
N GLU A 47 11.27 0.50 16.58
CA GLU A 47 11.14 1.05 17.93
C GLU A 47 11.58 2.52 17.89
N LEU A 48 10.61 3.43 17.73
CA LEU A 48 10.88 4.86 17.59
C LEU A 48 11.21 5.50 18.94
N TRP A 49 10.61 5.00 20.00
CA TRP A 49 10.82 5.45 21.38
C TRP A 49 10.86 4.21 22.27
N PRO A 50 11.56 4.25 23.42
CA PRO A 50 11.69 3.07 24.28
C PRO A 50 10.37 2.38 24.59
N GLY A 51 10.23 1.12 24.16
CA GLY A 51 9.02 0.30 24.32
C GLY A 51 7.91 0.56 23.31
N PHE A 52 8.00 1.57 22.44
CA PHE A 52 7.00 1.87 21.43
C PHE A 52 7.45 1.40 20.04
N LYS A 53 6.88 0.31 19.57
CA LYS A 53 7.12 -0.30 18.27
C LYS A 53 6.07 0.15 17.26
N VAL A 54 6.49 0.85 16.24
CA VAL A 54 5.61 1.55 15.30
C VAL A 54 5.78 0.99 13.89
N SER A 55 4.67 0.72 13.24
CA SER A 55 4.63 0.50 11.78
C SER A 55 4.77 1.83 11.08
N THR A 56 6.01 2.20 10.73
CA THR A 56 6.37 3.58 10.35
C THR A 56 5.81 4.03 9.00
N ALA A 57 5.45 3.11 8.11
CA ALA A 57 4.83 3.43 6.83
C ALA A 57 3.49 2.67 6.66
N SER A 58 3.45 1.47 6.07
CA SER A 58 2.22 0.66 6.05
C SER A 58 1.87 0.20 7.47
N TYR A 59 0.58 0.17 7.82
CA TYR A 59 0.14 0.01 9.21
C TYR A 59 -0.98 -1.02 9.41
N VAL A 60 -1.60 -1.47 8.32
CA VAL A 60 -2.63 -2.52 8.29
C VAL A 60 -2.39 -3.46 7.14
N ASN A 61 -2.92 -4.67 7.21
CA ASN A 61 -2.80 -5.66 6.17
C ASN A 61 -4.13 -6.38 5.90
N SER A 62 -4.40 -6.62 4.64
CA SER A 62 -5.51 -7.43 4.13
C SER A 62 -5.16 -8.05 2.77
N LEU A 63 -4.40 -7.30 1.95
CA LEU A 63 -4.15 -7.64 0.55
C LEU A 63 -3.07 -8.72 0.35
N PHE A 64 -2.30 -9.08 1.40
CA PHE A 64 -1.23 -10.06 1.27
C PHE A 64 -1.79 -11.43 0.89
N ARG A 65 -1.31 -11.97 -0.22
CA ARG A 65 -1.93 -13.11 -0.88
C ARG A 65 -1.87 -14.39 -0.05
N PRO A 66 -3.04 -15.07 0.16
CA PRO A 66 -3.13 -16.30 0.93
C PRO A 66 -2.27 -17.43 0.38
N GLU A 67 -2.10 -17.48 -0.94
CA GLU A 67 -1.25 -18.47 -1.60
C GLU A 67 0.20 -18.35 -1.12
N ILE A 68 0.71 -17.12 -0.96
CA ILE A 68 2.07 -16.86 -0.49
C ILE A 68 2.22 -17.24 0.98
N ILE A 69 1.22 -16.92 1.82
CA ILE A 69 1.21 -17.30 3.25
C ILE A 69 1.34 -18.81 3.39
N ARG A 70 0.55 -19.55 2.61
CA ARG A 70 0.55 -21.02 2.60
C ARG A 70 1.85 -21.59 2.05
N ASP A 71 2.29 -21.13 0.86
CA ASP A 71 3.41 -21.72 0.12
C ASP A 71 4.76 -21.49 0.82
N LEU A 72 4.89 -20.36 1.52
CA LEU A 72 6.08 -20.03 2.30
C LEU A 72 5.95 -20.39 3.77
N GLU A 73 4.82 -20.97 4.20
CA GLU A 73 4.52 -21.40 5.57
C GLU A 73 4.71 -20.27 6.59
N LEU A 74 4.28 -19.04 6.25
CA LEU A 74 4.62 -17.83 7.03
C LEU A 74 4.14 -17.89 8.48
N LYS A 75 3.05 -18.63 8.76
CA LYS A 75 2.57 -18.84 10.15
C LYS A 75 3.61 -19.56 11.00
N ARG A 76 4.35 -20.53 10.44
CA ARG A 76 5.48 -21.21 11.10
C ARG A 76 6.65 -20.26 11.37
N HIS A 77 6.77 -19.21 10.59
CA HIS A 77 7.76 -18.16 10.75
C HIS A 77 7.30 -16.97 11.61
N GLY A 78 6.17 -17.14 12.33
CA GLY A 78 5.66 -16.14 13.29
C GLY A 78 4.69 -15.11 12.72
N PHE A 79 4.24 -15.27 11.47
CA PHE A 79 3.20 -14.39 10.91
C PHE A 79 1.83 -14.67 11.54
N GLU A 80 1.23 -13.66 12.13
CA GLU A 80 -0.10 -13.70 12.73
C GLU A 80 -0.87 -12.44 12.39
N MET A 81 -2.14 -12.62 11.96
CA MET A 81 -3.07 -11.53 11.70
C MET A 81 -4.09 -11.41 12.82
N LEU A 82 -4.27 -10.19 13.31
CA LEU A 82 -5.25 -9.80 14.32
C LEU A 82 -6.40 -9.08 13.61
N PRO A 83 -7.55 -9.73 13.40
CA PRO A 83 -8.68 -9.12 12.69
C PRO A 83 -9.28 -7.98 13.50
N ARG A 84 -9.70 -6.91 12.82
CA ARG A 84 -10.35 -5.76 13.42
C ARG A 84 -11.87 -5.94 13.37
N SER A 85 -12.52 -5.72 14.51
CA SER A 85 -13.98 -5.67 14.63
C SER A 85 -14.37 -4.68 15.71
N PRO A 86 -15.10 -3.60 15.36
CA PRO A 86 -15.47 -3.15 14.02
C PRO A 86 -14.25 -2.80 13.14
N SER A 87 -14.44 -2.72 11.82
CA SER A 87 -13.39 -2.35 10.87
C SER A 87 -13.14 -0.85 10.84
N SER A 88 -14.20 -0.05 11.06
CA SER A 88 -14.14 1.42 11.05
C SER A 88 -15.02 2.05 12.13
N PHE A 89 -14.60 3.24 12.52
CA PHE A 89 -15.32 4.16 13.40
C PHE A 89 -15.23 5.57 12.82
N THR A 90 -16.37 6.19 12.55
CA THR A 90 -16.46 7.56 12.05
C THR A 90 -17.26 8.41 13.01
N PRO A 91 -16.62 9.26 13.84
CA PRO A 91 -17.33 10.27 14.65
C PRO A 91 -17.70 11.47 13.78
N PHE A 92 -18.86 12.05 14.03
CA PHE A 92 -19.34 13.26 13.36
C PHE A 92 -19.37 14.47 14.29
N PRO A 93 -19.27 15.71 13.76
CA PRO A 93 -19.23 16.93 14.58
C PRO A 93 -20.49 17.18 15.40
N ASP A 94 -21.62 16.59 15.02
CA ASP A 94 -22.92 16.70 15.72
C ASP A 94 -23.08 15.70 16.86
N GLY A 95 -22.03 14.93 17.20
CA GLY A 95 -22.05 13.94 18.28
C GLY A 95 -22.61 12.57 17.88
N ARG A 96 -23.02 12.37 16.61
CA ARG A 96 -23.32 11.04 16.06
C ARG A 96 -22.03 10.30 15.72
N TYR A 97 -22.14 9.00 15.53
CA TYR A 97 -21.03 8.17 15.02
C TYR A 97 -21.56 7.00 14.19
N LEU A 98 -20.68 6.42 13.40
CA LEU A 98 -20.94 5.23 12.59
C LEU A 98 -19.86 4.18 12.87
N LEU A 99 -20.27 2.97 13.26
CA LEU A 99 -19.42 1.77 13.32
C LEU A 99 -19.77 0.85 12.17
N MET A 100 -18.77 0.40 11.42
CA MET A 100 -18.95 -0.58 10.34
C MET A 100 -17.93 -1.70 10.48
N GLY A 101 -18.31 -2.91 10.08
CA GLY A 101 -17.36 -4.03 10.16
C GLY A 101 -17.94 -5.37 9.71
N PRO A 102 -17.24 -6.48 10.03
CA PRO A 102 -17.66 -7.82 9.62
C PRO A 102 -18.94 -8.31 10.29
N ASP A 103 -19.33 -7.73 11.42
CA ASP A 103 -20.62 -7.97 12.04
C ASP A 103 -21.71 -7.24 11.24
N LYS A 104 -22.47 -8.01 10.45
CA LYS A 104 -23.47 -7.48 9.53
C LYS A 104 -24.67 -6.90 10.25
N ASP A 105 -25.05 -7.47 11.39
CA ASP A 105 -26.19 -7.00 12.19
C ASP A 105 -25.86 -5.67 12.86
N LEU A 106 -24.66 -5.56 13.44
CA LEU A 106 -24.15 -4.30 13.97
C LEU A 106 -24.11 -3.22 12.87
N THR A 107 -23.49 -3.52 11.75
CA THR A 107 -23.36 -2.59 10.63
C THR A 107 -24.71 -2.13 10.09
N HIS A 108 -25.68 -3.04 9.94
CA HIS A 108 -27.03 -2.72 9.53
C HIS A 108 -27.74 -1.79 10.54
N CYS A 109 -27.62 -2.07 11.85
CA CYS A 109 -28.17 -1.24 12.90
C CYS A 109 -27.54 0.17 12.90
N GLU A 110 -26.23 0.26 12.78
CA GLU A 110 -25.49 1.53 12.79
C GLU A 110 -25.86 2.40 11.58
N ILE A 111 -25.87 1.85 10.36
CA ILE A 111 -26.27 2.59 9.16
C ILE A 111 -27.74 3.00 9.22
N SER A 112 -28.63 2.18 9.80
CA SER A 112 -30.06 2.48 9.94
C SER A 112 -30.34 3.74 10.78
N LYS A 113 -29.39 4.18 11.61
CA LYS A 113 -29.48 5.45 12.34
C LYS A 113 -29.44 6.67 11.41
N PHE A 114 -28.82 6.51 10.23
CA PHE A 114 -28.67 7.54 9.20
C PHE A 114 -29.70 7.35 8.06
N SER A 115 -29.78 6.13 7.51
CA SER A 115 -30.73 5.75 6.45
C SER A 115 -31.04 4.26 6.49
N LYS A 116 -32.30 3.90 6.66
CA LYS A 116 -32.76 2.51 6.53
C LYS A 116 -32.56 1.98 5.11
N LYS A 117 -32.73 2.84 4.11
CA LYS A 117 -32.54 2.49 2.70
C LYS A 117 -31.07 2.13 2.42
N ASP A 118 -30.14 2.86 3.01
CA ASP A 118 -28.71 2.58 2.86
C ASP A 118 -28.31 1.28 3.58
N ALA A 119 -28.90 1.00 4.74
CA ALA A 119 -28.70 -0.26 5.44
C ALA A 119 -29.15 -1.48 4.61
N GLU A 120 -30.26 -1.34 3.86
CA GLU A 120 -30.76 -2.36 2.93
C GLU A 120 -29.94 -2.42 1.60
N ALA A 121 -29.31 -1.31 1.21
CA ALA A 121 -28.53 -1.21 -0.02
C ALA A 121 -27.12 -1.79 0.15
N LEU A 122 -26.49 -1.63 1.33
CA LEU A 122 -25.11 -2.03 1.56
C LEU A 122 -24.83 -3.51 1.22
N PRO A 123 -25.61 -4.50 1.65
CA PRO A 123 -25.35 -5.89 1.28
C PRO A 123 -25.39 -6.16 -0.22
N LYS A 124 -26.23 -5.42 -0.96
CA LYS A 124 -26.34 -5.54 -2.43
C LYS A 124 -25.13 -4.89 -3.12
N TYR A 125 -24.67 -3.76 -2.57
CA TYR A 125 -23.45 -3.09 -3.02
C TYR A 125 -22.23 -3.99 -2.81
N GLU A 126 -22.06 -4.55 -1.61
CA GLU A 126 -20.98 -5.48 -1.30
C GLU A 126 -21.00 -6.72 -2.21
N ALA A 127 -22.16 -7.35 -2.38
CA ALA A 127 -22.32 -8.49 -3.27
C ALA A 127 -21.96 -8.18 -4.73
N MET A 128 -22.21 -6.96 -5.20
CA MET A 128 -21.79 -6.52 -6.53
C MET A 128 -20.26 -6.39 -6.61
N LEU A 129 -19.64 -5.78 -5.60
CA LEU A 129 -18.18 -5.66 -5.54
C LEU A 129 -17.51 -7.05 -5.45
N GLU A 130 -18.07 -7.97 -4.65
CA GLU A 130 -17.56 -9.34 -4.53
C GLU A 130 -17.55 -10.08 -5.88
N ARG A 131 -18.62 -9.97 -6.70
CA ARG A 131 -18.64 -10.61 -8.02
C ARG A 131 -17.58 -10.03 -8.97
N VAL A 132 -17.33 -8.73 -8.90
CA VAL A 132 -16.25 -8.11 -9.67
C VAL A 132 -14.88 -8.55 -9.14
N ALA A 133 -14.73 -8.67 -7.82
CA ALA A 133 -13.51 -9.16 -7.19
C ALA A 133 -13.19 -10.61 -7.57
N ASP A 134 -14.19 -11.50 -7.59
CA ASP A 134 -14.03 -12.90 -8.03
C ASP A 134 -13.47 -13.03 -9.46
N PHE A 135 -13.76 -12.06 -10.31
CA PHE A 135 -13.19 -12.00 -11.66
C PHE A 135 -11.77 -11.43 -11.67
N LEU A 136 -11.51 -10.33 -10.93
CA LEU A 136 -10.24 -9.61 -11.01
C LEU A 136 -9.15 -10.20 -10.11
N GLU A 137 -9.49 -10.69 -8.93
CA GLU A 137 -8.53 -11.16 -7.92
C GLU A 137 -7.58 -12.25 -8.44
N PRO A 138 -8.02 -13.27 -9.21
CA PRO A 138 -7.12 -14.25 -9.81
C PRO A 138 -6.08 -13.65 -10.77
N THR A 139 -6.35 -12.47 -11.35
CA THR A 139 -5.41 -11.80 -12.26
C THR A 139 -4.23 -11.18 -11.52
N LEU A 140 -4.37 -10.89 -10.22
CA LEU A 140 -3.31 -10.29 -9.40
C LEU A 140 -2.07 -11.20 -9.28
N VAL A 141 -2.25 -12.52 -9.31
CA VAL A 141 -1.19 -13.53 -9.20
C VAL A 141 -0.83 -14.16 -10.56
N GLN A 142 -1.04 -13.41 -11.63
CA GLN A 142 -0.71 -13.82 -12.99
C GLN A 142 0.08 -12.71 -13.70
N THR A 143 0.91 -13.11 -14.67
CA THR A 143 1.51 -12.14 -15.60
C THR A 143 0.40 -11.60 -16.50
N PRO A 144 0.23 -10.28 -16.62
CA PRO A 144 -0.81 -9.72 -17.48
C PRO A 144 -0.59 -10.11 -18.92
N PRO A 145 -1.65 -10.49 -19.66
CA PRO A 145 -1.52 -10.73 -21.08
C PRO A 145 -1.22 -9.42 -21.82
N ASN A 146 -0.29 -9.47 -22.78
CA ASN A 146 0.07 -8.32 -23.59
C ASN A 146 -0.89 -8.19 -24.80
N PRO A 147 -1.75 -7.15 -24.90
CA PRO A 147 -2.71 -7.00 -25.99
C PRO A 147 -2.08 -6.91 -27.39
N TRP A 148 -0.80 -6.55 -27.48
CA TRP A 148 -0.09 -6.38 -28.75
C TRP A 148 0.73 -7.63 -29.14
N SER A 149 0.78 -8.67 -28.30
CA SER A 149 1.53 -9.89 -28.60
C SER A 149 0.65 -10.94 -29.28
N MET A 150 1.07 -11.41 -30.44
CA MET A 150 0.42 -12.48 -31.21
C MET A 150 0.88 -13.89 -30.78
N ALA A 151 1.68 -14.02 -29.73
CA ALA A 151 2.13 -15.33 -29.23
C ALA A 151 0.91 -16.19 -28.83
N PRO A 152 0.84 -17.49 -29.23
CA PRO A 152 -0.35 -18.32 -29.01
C PRO A 152 -0.79 -18.42 -27.54
N GLY A 153 0.16 -18.54 -26.61
CA GLY A 153 -0.13 -18.56 -25.16
C GLY A 153 -0.73 -17.25 -24.66
N ASN A 154 -0.28 -16.11 -25.21
CA ASN A 154 -0.80 -14.81 -24.86
C ASN A 154 -2.22 -14.60 -25.40
N LEU A 155 -2.48 -15.00 -26.65
CA LEU A 155 -3.84 -14.95 -27.23
C LEU A 155 -4.82 -15.82 -26.45
N LEU A 156 -4.40 -17.00 -25.99
CA LEU A 156 -5.21 -17.86 -25.13
C LEU A 156 -5.54 -17.17 -23.81
N ASN A 157 -4.58 -16.48 -23.18
CA ASN A 157 -4.80 -15.74 -21.94
C ASN A 157 -5.76 -14.55 -22.14
N LEU A 158 -5.62 -13.82 -23.24
CA LEU A 158 -6.57 -12.76 -23.63
C LEU A 158 -7.99 -13.31 -23.83
N LEU A 159 -8.10 -14.46 -24.53
CA LEU A 159 -9.39 -15.13 -24.73
C LEU A 159 -10.02 -15.55 -23.39
N LYS A 160 -9.25 -16.15 -22.49
CA LYS A 160 -9.71 -16.55 -21.15
C LYS A 160 -10.19 -15.34 -20.35
N LEU A 161 -9.44 -14.23 -20.39
CA LEU A 161 -9.82 -12.97 -19.74
C LEU A 161 -11.13 -12.42 -20.30
N GLY A 162 -11.27 -12.37 -21.64
CA GLY A 162 -12.49 -11.93 -22.32
C GLY A 162 -13.71 -12.80 -22.02
N LEU A 163 -13.53 -14.14 -21.98
CA LEU A 163 -14.59 -15.07 -21.60
C LEU A 163 -14.97 -14.93 -20.13
N GLY A 164 -14.00 -14.72 -19.23
CA GLY A 164 -14.23 -14.43 -17.81
C GLY A 164 -15.03 -13.13 -17.64
N PHE A 165 -14.64 -12.07 -18.34
CA PHE A 165 -15.36 -10.79 -18.33
C PHE A 165 -16.80 -10.94 -18.84
N ARG A 166 -17.01 -11.68 -19.92
CA ARG A 166 -18.35 -11.95 -20.47
C ARG A 166 -19.26 -12.68 -19.46
N LYS A 167 -18.73 -13.52 -18.59
CA LYS A 167 -19.49 -14.22 -17.54
C LYS A 167 -20.05 -13.28 -16.47
N LEU A 168 -19.50 -12.10 -16.31
CA LEU A 168 -20.06 -11.08 -15.42
C LEU A 168 -21.45 -10.59 -15.86
N GLY A 169 -21.84 -10.79 -17.13
CA GLY A 169 -23.13 -10.35 -17.64
C GLY A 169 -23.31 -8.84 -17.45
N THR A 170 -24.40 -8.43 -16.79
CA THR A 170 -24.68 -7.00 -16.51
C THR A 170 -23.69 -6.36 -15.53
N ASP A 171 -23.05 -7.15 -14.67
CA ASP A 171 -22.01 -6.64 -13.77
C ASP A 171 -20.70 -6.28 -14.51
N GLY A 172 -20.54 -6.73 -15.78
CA GLY A 172 -19.45 -6.30 -16.63
C GLY A 172 -19.43 -4.78 -16.89
N GLN A 173 -20.61 -4.15 -17.03
CA GLN A 173 -20.70 -2.68 -17.16
C GLN A 173 -20.24 -1.98 -15.87
N LYS A 174 -20.66 -2.51 -14.71
CA LYS A 174 -20.22 -1.99 -13.39
C LYS A 174 -18.72 -2.20 -13.18
N ALA A 175 -18.18 -3.33 -13.64
CA ALA A 175 -16.72 -3.58 -13.58
C ALA A 175 -15.94 -2.56 -14.41
N ILE A 176 -16.39 -2.20 -15.62
CA ILE A 176 -15.76 -1.14 -16.41
C ILE A 176 -15.80 0.19 -15.65
N GLU A 177 -16.96 0.54 -15.10
CA GLU A 177 -17.12 1.78 -14.34
C GLU A 177 -16.22 1.83 -13.10
N ILE A 178 -16.11 0.73 -12.35
CA ILE A 178 -15.19 0.60 -11.21
C ILE A 178 -13.73 0.77 -11.67
N LEU A 179 -13.35 0.18 -12.79
CA LEU A 179 -11.98 0.26 -13.29
C LEU A 179 -11.58 1.64 -13.82
N THR A 180 -12.54 2.42 -14.32
CA THR A 180 -12.25 3.67 -15.06
C THR A 180 -12.85 4.92 -14.41
N GLY A 181 -13.90 4.76 -13.62
CA GLY A 181 -14.74 5.85 -13.15
C GLY A 181 -14.26 6.51 -11.86
N ALA A 182 -15.05 7.48 -11.42
CA ALA A 182 -14.94 8.14 -10.14
C ALA A 182 -15.79 7.42 -9.07
N ALA A 183 -15.38 7.49 -7.81
CA ALA A 183 -16.11 6.84 -6.71
C ALA A 183 -17.45 7.52 -6.41
N ASN A 184 -17.51 8.85 -6.40
CA ASN A 184 -18.70 9.60 -6.02
C ASN A 184 -19.96 9.23 -6.83
N PRO A 185 -19.95 9.15 -8.18
CA PRO A 185 -21.12 8.74 -8.95
C PRO A 185 -21.62 7.33 -8.63
N ILE A 186 -20.70 6.42 -8.25
CA ILE A 186 -21.07 5.06 -7.84
C ILE A 186 -21.75 5.12 -6.47
N LEU A 187 -21.17 5.83 -5.49
CA LEU A 187 -21.72 5.97 -4.16
C LEU A 187 -23.10 6.65 -4.17
N ASP A 188 -23.28 7.68 -4.99
CA ASP A 188 -24.57 8.40 -5.11
C ASP A 188 -25.70 7.53 -5.67
N ARG A 189 -25.41 6.51 -6.48
CA ARG A 189 -26.42 5.55 -6.95
C ARG A 189 -26.83 4.53 -5.90
N TRP A 190 -25.93 4.21 -4.97
CA TRP A 190 -26.19 3.19 -3.97
C TRP A 190 -26.74 3.75 -2.67
N PHE A 191 -26.28 4.94 -2.24
CA PHE A 191 -26.55 5.51 -0.94
C PHE A 191 -27.12 6.93 -1.03
N GLU A 192 -27.95 7.29 -0.03
CA GLU A 192 -28.50 8.64 0.09
C GLU A 192 -27.83 9.43 1.24
N SER A 193 -27.39 8.74 2.31
CA SER A 193 -26.77 9.37 3.47
C SER A 193 -25.36 9.85 3.16
N GLU A 194 -25.05 11.10 3.46
CA GLU A 194 -23.72 11.66 3.26
C GLU A 194 -22.69 11.03 4.21
N GLU A 195 -23.11 10.69 5.42
CA GLU A 195 -22.25 10.06 6.44
C GLU A 195 -21.74 8.68 5.98
N VAL A 196 -22.61 7.87 5.40
CA VAL A 196 -22.23 6.56 4.84
C VAL A 196 -21.33 6.74 3.63
N LYS A 197 -21.69 7.67 2.71
CA LYS A 197 -20.88 7.95 1.52
C LYS A 197 -19.51 8.50 1.87
N ALA A 198 -19.41 9.42 2.82
CA ALA A 198 -18.14 9.99 3.24
C ALA A 198 -17.23 8.94 3.87
N THR A 199 -17.77 8.07 4.75
CA THR A 199 -17.00 6.97 5.36
C THR A 199 -16.42 6.02 4.31
N ILE A 200 -17.22 5.63 3.29
CA ILE A 200 -16.75 4.73 2.23
C ILE A 200 -15.79 5.45 1.26
N ALA A 201 -16.01 6.75 1.01
CA ALA A 201 -15.21 7.52 0.06
C ALA A 201 -13.75 7.72 0.49
N THR A 202 -13.42 7.59 1.78
CA THR A 202 -12.02 7.66 2.25
C THR A 202 -11.18 6.55 1.62
N ASP A 203 -11.71 5.34 1.44
CA ASP A 203 -11.01 4.24 0.77
C ASP A 203 -10.68 4.53 -0.71
N ALA A 204 -11.41 5.46 -1.33
CA ALA A 204 -11.20 5.83 -2.74
C ALA A 204 -9.97 6.71 -2.98
N ILE A 205 -9.37 7.24 -1.91
CA ILE A 205 -8.26 8.20 -2.02
C ILE A 205 -6.96 7.70 -1.37
N ILE A 206 -6.95 6.54 -0.73
CA ILE A 206 -5.76 6.02 -0.05
C ILE A 206 -4.56 5.93 -1.00
N GLY A 207 -3.55 6.77 -0.76
CA GLY A 207 -2.35 6.84 -1.58
C GLY A 207 -2.54 7.45 -2.97
N ALA A 208 -3.73 7.94 -3.29
CA ALA A 208 -4.01 8.67 -4.52
C ALA A 208 -3.93 10.19 -4.31
N PHE A 209 -3.28 10.90 -5.22
CA PHE A 209 -3.33 12.36 -5.27
C PHE A 209 -4.55 12.78 -6.09
N ALA A 210 -5.74 12.51 -5.56
CA ALA A 210 -7.02 12.65 -6.24
C ALA A 210 -8.17 12.81 -5.24
N THR A 211 -9.34 13.24 -5.70
CA THR A 211 -10.59 13.26 -4.92
C THR A 211 -11.55 12.16 -5.41
N PRO A 212 -12.56 11.76 -4.62
CA PRO A 212 -13.54 10.76 -5.04
C PRO A 212 -14.35 11.13 -6.29
N SER A 213 -14.30 12.39 -6.73
CA SER A 213 -14.91 12.89 -7.97
C SER A 213 -14.02 12.68 -9.20
N MET A 214 -12.76 12.26 -9.05
CA MET A 214 -11.82 12.10 -10.15
C MET A 214 -11.83 10.66 -10.70
N PRO A 215 -11.70 10.47 -12.04
CA PRO A 215 -11.59 9.15 -12.65
C PRO A 215 -10.45 8.31 -12.06
N GLY A 216 -10.67 7.01 -11.94
CA GLY A 216 -9.71 6.05 -11.37
C GLY A 216 -9.88 5.82 -9.86
N THR A 217 -10.55 6.72 -9.14
CA THR A 217 -10.73 6.57 -7.68
C THR A 217 -11.69 5.45 -7.30
N ALA A 218 -12.63 5.09 -8.19
CA ALA A 218 -13.45 3.91 -7.99
C ALA A 218 -12.63 2.61 -7.97
N TYR A 219 -11.53 2.53 -8.73
CA TYR A 219 -10.60 1.40 -8.65
C TYR A 219 -9.84 1.38 -7.33
N VAL A 220 -9.40 2.54 -6.83
CA VAL A 220 -8.70 2.62 -5.55
C VAL A 220 -9.59 2.10 -4.42
N LEU A 221 -10.86 2.54 -4.36
CA LEU A 221 -11.86 2.01 -3.43
C LEU A 221 -12.03 0.49 -3.59
N PHE A 222 -12.22 0.01 -4.80
CA PHE A 222 -12.41 -1.40 -5.09
C PHE A 222 -11.18 -2.25 -4.73
N HIS A 223 -9.97 -1.71 -4.90
CA HIS A 223 -8.73 -2.39 -4.56
C HIS A 223 -8.69 -2.86 -3.10
N HIS A 224 -9.27 -2.08 -2.19
CA HIS A 224 -9.36 -2.40 -0.77
C HIS A 224 -10.33 -3.55 -0.44
N VAL A 225 -11.27 -3.84 -1.33
CA VAL A 225 -12.23 -4.96 -1.18
C VAL A 225 -11.60 -6.32 -1.51
N MET A 226 -10.54 -6.34 -2.33
CA MET A 226 -9.89 -7.58 -2.78
C MET A 226 -8.97 -8.24 -1.74
N GLY A 227 -9.02 -7.81 -0.48
CA GLY A 227 -8.23 -8.36 0.60
C GLY A 227 -9.01 -9.30 1.49
N GLU A 228 -8.28 -10.07 2.30
CA GLU A 228 -8.87 -10.91 3.34
C GLU A 228 -8.03 -10.92 4.62
N CYS A 229 -8.68 -11.17 5.75
CA CYS A 229 -8.01 -11.48 7.00
C CYS A 229 -8.54 -12.81 7.53
N ASN A 230 -7.63 -13.80 7.66
CA ASN A 230 -7.95 -15.14 8.12
C ASN A 230 -9.13 -15.82 7.36
N GLY A 231 -9.22 -15.58 6.05
CA GLY A 231 -10.26 -16.16 5.17
C GLY A 231 -11.56 -15.36 5.10
N VAL A 232 -11.63 -14.19 5.74
CA VAL A 232 -12.81 -13.31 5.65
C VAL A 232 -12.49 -12.12 4.75
N ARG A 233 -13.12 -12.08 3.56
CA ARG A 233 -12.91 -11.03 2.55
C ARG A 233 -13.36 -9.66 3.07
N GLY A 234 -12.65 -8.61 2.67
CA GLY A 234 -12.93 -7.21 3.05
C GLY A 234 -12.54 -6.86 4.48
N VAL A 235 -12.10 -7.83 5.29
CA VAL A 235 -11.63 -7.58 6.65
C VAL A 235 -10.14 -7.24 6.63
N TRP A 236 -9.80 -6.14 7.29
CA TRP A 236 -8.42 -5.71 7.50
C TRP A 236 -7.97 -6.07 8.93
N GLY A 237 -6.69 -6.36 9.08
CA GLY A 237 -6.11 -6.73 10.36
C GLY A 237 -4.81 -5.99 10.65
N TYR A 238 -4.40 -6.06 11.92
CA TYR A 238 -3.04 -5.73 12.31
C TYR A 238 -2.17 -6.99 12.22
N VAL A 239 -0.91 -6.81 11.90
CA VAL A 239 0.09 -7.89 12.04
C VAL A 239 0.64 -7.83 13.45
N ARG A 240 0.69 -8.96 14.16
CA ARG A 240 1.29 -9.02 15.50
C ARG A 240 2.75 -8.57 15.47
N GLY A 241 3.11 -7.65 16.36
CA GLY A 241 4.41 -6.99 16.37
C GLY A 241 4.56 -5.91 15.29
N GLY A 242 3.47 -5.50 14.64
CA GLY A 242 3.41 -4.52 13.56
C GLY A 242 3.76 -5.11 12.20
N MET A 243 3.75 -4.28 11.15
CA MET A 243 3.96 -4.73 9.76
C MET A 243 5.31 -5.40 9.50
N GLY A 244 6.32 -5.08 10.32
CA GLY A 244 7.61 -5.78 10.31
C GLY A 244 7.51 -7.27 10.61
N GLY A 245 6.49 -7.72 11.36
CA GLY A 245 6.22 -9.13 11.62
C GLY A 245 6.01 -9.93 10.33
N LEU A 246 5.27 -9.36 9.37
CA LEU A 246 5.11 -9.97 8.04
C LEU A 246 6.45 -10.07 7.29
N SER A 247 7.20 -8.98 7.21
CA SER A 247 8.46 -8.94 6.47
C SER A 247 9.53 -9.84 7.08
N ASN A 248 9.58 -9.91 8.41
CA ASN A 248 10.48 -10.80 9.14
C ASN A 248 10.12 -12.27 8.92
N ALA A 249 8.83 -12.61 8.88
CA ALA A 249 8.38 -13.96 8.55
C ALA A 249 8.79 -14.37 7.12
N ILE A 250 8.64 -13.47 6.13
CA ILE A 250 9.07 -13.73 4.75
C ILE A 250 10.60 -13.88 4.69
N ALA A 251 11.35 -12.99 5.35
CA ALA A 251 12.81 -13.06 5.40
C ALA A 251 13.31 -14.34 6.06
N SER A 252 12.66 -14.78 7.15
CA SER A 252 12.94 -16.04 7.81
C SER A 252 12.71 -17.24 6.87
N ALA A 253 11.57 -17.27 6.19
CA ALA A 253 11.24 -18.28 5.20
C ALA A 253 12.23 -18.31 4.01
N ALA A 254 12.68 -17.15 3.56
CA ALA A 254 13.69 -17.04 2.51
C ALA A 254 15.06 -17.58 2.95
N LYS A 255 15.51 -17.21 4.16
CA LYS A 255 16.78 -17.67 4.76
C LYS A 255 16.79 -19.18 4.98
N GLU A 256 15.72 -19.75 5.49
CA GLU A 256 15.58 -21.21 5.67
C GLU A 256 15.75 -21.98 4.34
N ARG A 257 15.36 -21.35 3.23
CA ARG A 257 15.51 -21.91 1.88
C ARG A 257 16.86 -21.56 1.22
N GLY A 258 17.79 -20.93 1.96
CA GLY A 258 19.15 -20.66 1.52
C GLY A 258 19.37 -19.28 0.89
N ALA A 259 18.42 -18.35 0.96
CA ALA A 259 18.65 -16.97 0.54
C ALA A 259 19.57 -16.24 1.54
N GLU A 260 20.58 -15.55 1.03
CA GLU A 260 21.39 -14.61 1.80
C GLU A 260 20.74 -13.24 1.81
N ILE A 261 20.67 -12.59 2.96
CA ILE A 261 20.13 -11.23 3.12
C ILE A 261 21.18 -10.38 3.80
N ARG A 262 21.63 -9.31 3.15
CA ARG A 262 22.56 -8.31 3.68
C ARG A 262 21.83 -6.99 3.86
N VAL A 263 21.83 -6.50 5.09
CA VAL A 263 21.40 -5.15 5.45
C VAL A 263 22.61 -4.21 5.46
N ASN A 264 22.38 -2.88 5.53
CA ASN A 264 23.41 -1.85 5.42
C ASN A 264 24.27 -2.01 4.14
N ALA A 265 23.66 -2.52 3.07
CA ALA A 265 24.31 -2.85 1.79
C ALA A 265 23.63 -2.07 0.65
N ALA A 266 23.87 -0.75 0.62
CA ALA A 266 23.31 0.14 -0.38
C ALA A 266 23.92 -0.16 -1.77
N VAL A 267 23.08 -0.52 -2.74
CA VAL A 267 23.48 -0.62 -4.15
C VAL A 267 23.57 0.79 -4.73
N ALA A 268 24.74 1.13 -5.29
CA ALA A 268 24.99 2.39 -5.96
C ALA A 268 24.82 2.29 -7.48
N GLN A 269 25.08 1.11 -8.07
CA GLN A 269 25.01 0.94 -9.52
C GLN A 269 24.67 -0.50 -9.93
N ILE A 270 23.84 -0.62 -10.99
CA ILE A 270 23.66 -1.86 -11.74
C ILE A 270 24.75 -1.92 -12.81
N ILE A 271 25.57 -2.97 -12.79
CA ILE A 271 26.67 -3.16 -13.74
C ILE A 271 26.12 -3.78 -15.02
N VAL A 272 26.14 -3.01 -16.12
CA VAL A 272 25.70 -3.47 -17.45
C VAL A 272 26.91 -3.61 -18.35
N LYS A 273 27.05 -4.78 -19.02
CA LYS A 273 28.09 -5.07 -20.03
C LYS A 273 27.44 -5.66 -21.27
N ASN A 274 27.69 -5.06 -22.42
CA ASN A 274 27.15 -5.53 -23.72
C ASN A 274 25.61 -5.72 -23.71
N GLY A 275 24.88 -4.79 -23.08
CA GLY A 275 23.41 -4.84 -22.97
C GLY A 275 22.88 -5.90 -22.00
N GLU A 276 23.71 -6.40 -21.08
CA GLU A 276 23.35 -7.40 -20.07
C GLU A 276 23.76 -6.95 -18.68
N ALA A 277 22.85 -7.09 -17.69
CA ALA A 277 23.14 -6.86 -16.30
C ALA A 277 23.95 -8.05 -15.74
N VAL A 278 25.16 -7.78 -15.26
CA VAL A 278 26.11 -8.82 -14.83
C VAL A 278 26.42 -8.77 -13.34
N GLY A 279 25.77 -7.87 -12.60
CA GLY A 279 25.95 -7.68 -11.16
C GLY A 279 25.61 -6.26 -10.72
N VAL A 280 26.04 -5.94 -9.51
CA VAL A 280 25.85 -4.63 -8.88
C VAL A 280 27.14 -4.14 -8.22
N ALA A 281 27.30 -2.83 -8.10
CA ALA A 281 28.29 -2.19 -7.23
C ALA A 281 27.59 -1.58 -6.02
N LEU A 282 28.15 -1.81 -4.83
CA LEU A 282 27.70 -1.21 -3.58
C LEU A 282 28.28 0.20 -3.41
N ALA A 283 27.74 0.97 -2.50
CA ALA A 283 28.19 2.32 -2.19
C ALA A 283 29.63 2.38 -1.65
N ASP A 284 30.13 1.28 -1.07
CA ASP A 284 31.52 1.14 -0.63
C ASP A 284 32.50 0.71 -1.75
N GLY A 285 32.03 0.58 -2.98
CA GLY A 285 32.81 0.16 -4.15
C GLY A 285 32.90 -1.35 -4.35
N THR A 286 32.33 -2.17 -3.48
CA THR A 286 32.32 -3.63 -3.64
C THR A 286 31.48 -4.05 -4.83
N GLU A 287 32.08 -4.76 -5.79
CA GLU A 287 31.35 -5.36 -6.91
C GLU A 287 30.90 -6.78 -6.60
N LEU A 288 29.63 -7.07 -6.87
CA LEU A 288 29.02 -8.40 -6.72
C LEU A 288 28.50 -8.87 -8.06
N ARG A 289 28.82 -10.12 -8.43
CA ARG A 289 28.44 -10.71 -9.72
C ARG A 289 27.22 -11.60 -9.60
N ALA A 290 26.31 -11.50 -10.57
CA ALA A 290 25.15 -12.35 -10.68
C ALA A 290 24.80 -12.65 -12.13
N ARG A 291 24.11 -13.78 -12.35
CA ARG A 291 23.50 -14.12 -13.64
C ARG A 291 22.27 -13.26 -13.92
N LYS A 292 21.53 -12.90 -12.86
CA LYS A 292 20.32 -12.07 -12.94
C LYS A 292 20.36 -11.02 -11.85
N VAL A 293 19.99 -9.79 -12.19
CA VAL A 293 19.80 -8.67 -11.27
C VAL A 293 18.30 -8.36 -11.23
N ILE A 294 17.73 -8.23 -10.03
CA ILE A 294 16.30 -8.07 -9.84
C ILE A 294 16.06 -6.83 -8.98
N SER A 295 15.40 -5.83 -9.53
CA SER A 295 15.06 -4.61 -8.81
C SER A 295 13.75 -4.76 -8.04
N GLY A 296 13.81 -4.62 -6.73
CA GLY A 296 12.65 -4.54 -5.83
C GLY A 296 12.21 -3.11 -5.52
N ILE A 297 12.85 -2.11 -6.13
CA ILE A 297 12.58 -0.68 -5.96
C ILE A 297 11.81 -0.13 -7.17
N ASP A 298 11.40 1.15 -7.12
CA ASP A 298 10.60 1.71 -8.21
C ASP A 298 11.38 1.92 -9.51
N ALA A 299 10.64 2.18 -10.60
CA ALA A 299 11.22 2.28 -11.94
C ALA A 299 12.14 3.50 -12.10
N ASN A 300 11.78 4.65 -11.50
CA ASN A 300 12.61 5.84 -11.56
C ASN A 300 13.96 5.61 -10.87
N MET A 301 13.94 5.05 -9.65
CA MET A 301 15.16 4.70 -8.92
C MET A 301 16.00 3.70 -9.71
N THR A 302 15.39 2.66 -10.27
CA THR A 302 16.08 1.61 -11.03
C THR A 302 16.77 2.16 -12.28
N PHE A 303 16.04 2.88 -13.11
CA PHE A 303 16.47 3.23 -14.46
C PHE A 303 17.07 4.64 -14.59
N GLN A 304 16.80 5.55 -13.65
CA GLN A 304 17.32 6.92 -13.70
C GLN A 304 18.43 7.16 -12.65
N ARG A 305 18.53 6.31 -11.61
CA ARG A 305 19.48 6.49 -10.51
C ARG A 305 20.55 5.41 -10.43
N LEU A 306 20.20 4.12 -10.64
CA LEU A 306 21.13 3.02 -10.47
C LEU A 306 21.81 2.57 -11.77
N MET A 307 21.52 3.19 -12.90
CA MET A 307 22.20 2.92 -14.19
C MET A 307 22.23 4.17 -15.07
N ASP A 308 23.09 4.15 -16.10
CA ASP A 308 23.09 5.20 -17.11
C ASP A 308 21.83 5.05 -18.00
N PRO A 309 20.90 6.03 -18.01
CA PRO A 309 19.71 5.98 -18.86
C PRO A 309 19.99 5.87 -20.37
N LYS A 310 21.21 6.23 -20.82
CA LYS A 310 21.63 6.10 -22.22
C LYS A 310 21.76 4.64 -22.68
N LEU A 311 21.82 3.69 -21.74
CA LEU A 311 21.84 2.24 -22.03
C LEU A 311 20.45 1.70 -22.41
N LEU A 312 19.41 2.50 -22.21
CA LEU A 312 18.02 2.13 -22.46
C LEU A 312 17.55 2.61 -23.83
N PRO A 313 16.61 1.90 -24.47
CA PRO A 313 15.89 2.44 -25.63
C PRO A 313 15.23 3.78 -25.28
N ALA A 314 15.29 4.76 -26.18
CA ALA A 314 14.84 6.13 -25.91
C ALA A 314 13.35 6.17 -25.49
N GLU A 315 12.49 5.40 -26.17
CA GLU A 315 11.06 5.31 -25.85
C GLU A 315 10.80 4.74 -24.45
N PHE A 316 11.56 3.72 -24.04
CA PHE A 316 11.45 3.16 -22.70
C PHE A 316 11.89 4.16 -21.63
N ALA A 317 13.05 4.82 -21.86
CA ALA A 317 13.58 5.82 -20.94
C ALA A 317 12.61 7.03 -20.78
N GLU A 318 11.96 7.43 -21.88
CA GLU A 318 10.93 8.46 -21.87
C GLU A 318 9.67 8.00 -21.10
N ALA A 319 9.18 6.79 -21.38
CA ALA A 319 8.03 6.24 -20.67
C ALA A 319 8.26 6.16 -19.15
N VAL A 320 9.47 5.76 -18.72
CA VAL A 320 9.85 5.75 -17.29
C VAL A 320 9.87 7.15 -16.70
N ARG A 321 10.39 8.16 -17.41
CA ARG A 321 10.36 9.56 -16.93
C ARG A 321 8.95 10.12 -16.76
N ASN A 322 8.01 9.62 -17.56
CA ASN A 322 6.62 10.06 -17.59
C ASN A 322 5.70 9.32 -16.59
N ILE A 323 6.24 8.37 -15.78
CA ILE A 323 5.46 7.76 -14.72
C ILE A 323 5.06 8.83 -13.71
N ASP A 324 3.77 8.91 -13.43
CA ASP A 324 3.23 9.84 -12.44
C ASP A 324 3.48 9.32 -11.02
N TYR A 325 4.29 10.08 -10.27
CA TYR A 325 4.61 9.85 -8.86
C TYR A 325 3.99 10.89 -7.93
N ALA A 326 2.99 11.66 -8.38
CA ALA A 326 2.31 12.60 -7.51
C ALA A 326 1.82 11.92 -6.23
N SER A 327 2.03 12.56 -5.09
CA SER A 327 1.67 12.03 -3.78
C SER A 327 1.18 13.17 -2.87
N GLY A 328 0.22 12.85 -2.03
CA GLY A 328 -0.31 13.76 -1.03
C GLY A 328 -0.49 13.09 0.33
N SER A 329 0.08 11.91 0.53
CA SER A 329 -0.09 11.15 1.77
C SER A 329 1.03 11.47 2.75
N ALA A 330 0.67 11.87 3.97
CA ALA A 330 1.60 11.99 5.08
C ALA A 330 1.28 10.96 6.17
N LYS A 331 2.31 10.55 6.88
CA LYS A 331 2.21 9.59 7.98
C LYS A 331 2.59 10.29 9.28
N ILE A 332 1.71 10.24 10.30
CA ILE A 332 2.01 10.71 11.65
C ILE A 332 1.94 9.51 12.58
N ASN A 333 3.05 9.21 13.23
CA ASN A 333 3.17 8.15 14.20
C ASN A 333 3.27 8.75 15.60
N LEU A 334 2.48 8.24 16.55
CA LEU A 334 2.35 8.79 17.89
C LEU A 334 2.53 7.72 18.96
N ALA A 335 3.22 8.08 20.04
CA ALA A 335 3.17 7.39 21.31
C ALA A 335 2.16 8.10 22.22
N LEU A 336 1.23 7.35 22.82
CA LEU A 336 0.17 7.89 23.64
C LEU A 336 0.20 7.30 25.06
N SER A 337 -0.09 8.12 26.07
CA SER A 337 -0.25 7.68 27.47
C SER A 337 -1.61 6.99 27.73
N GLU A 338 -2.60 7.27 26.90
CA GLU A 338 -3.95 6.71 26.97
C GLU A 338 -4.63 6.76 25.61
N VAL A 339 -5.73 6.02 25.41
CA VAL A 339 -6.53 6.09 24.16
C VAL A 339 -7.33 7.40 24.08
N PRO A 340 -7.68 7.88 22.85
CA PRO A 340 -8.61 9.00 22.69
C PRO A 340 -9.97 8.71 23.31
N ASP A 341 -10.44 9.59 24.18
CA ASP A 341 -11.79 9.51 24.79
C ASP A 341 -12.78 10.33 23.96
N PHE A 342 -13.45 9.65 23.02
CA PHE A 342 -14.36 10.30 22.08
C PHE A 342 -15.65 10.75 22.77
N THR A 343 -16.01 12.01 22.60
CA THR A 343 -17.23 12.58 23.23
C THR A 343 -18.51 11.88 22.78
N CYS A 344 -18.58 11.41 21.52
CA CYS A 344 -19.75 10.70 20.98
C CYS A 344 -19.86 9.22 21.44
N LEU A 345 -18.76 8.62 21.86
CA LEU A 345 -18.69 7.24 22.38
C LEU A 345 -17.58 7.16 23.44
N PRO A 346 -17.84 7.65 24.68
CA PRO A 346 -16.83 7.76 25.72
C PRO A 346 -16.27 6.42 26.18
N GLY A 347 -14.98 6.42 26.51
CA GLY A 347 -14.30 5.27 27.10
C GLY A 347 -12.80 5.48 27.21
N ASN A 348 -12.24 5.31 28.40
CA ASN A 348 -10.81 5.50 28.70
C ASN A 348 -9.98 4.20 28.60
N LYS A 349 -10.56 3.14 28.03
CA LYS A 349 -9.92 1.86 27.73
C LYS A 349 -10.18 1.49 26.27
N PRO A 350 -9.31 0.66 25.64
CA PRO A 350 -9.58 0.16 24.31
C PRO A 350 -10.98 -0.45 24.18
N GLY A 351 -11.74 0.02 23.21
CA GLY A 351 -13.11 -0.39 22.93
C GLY A 351 -13.39 -0.37 21.42
N PRO A 352 -14.63 -0.63 20.98
CA PRO A 352 -14.99 -0.72 19.56
C PRO A 352 -14.52 0.46 18.72
N GLN A 353 -14.57 1.69 19.29
CA GLN A 353 -14.11 2.93 18.63
C GLN A 353 -12.60 3.01 18.41
N HIS A 354 -11.81 2.08 18.99
CA HIS A 354 -10.36 2.07 18.90
C HIS A 354 -9.79 0.91 18.08
N HIS A 355 -10.60 -0.12 17.77
CA HIS A 355 -10.13 -1.35 17.12
C HIS A 355 -9.94 -1.20 15.61
N GLY A 356 -10.83 -0.43 14.97
CA GLY A 356 -10.84 -0.19 13.54
C GLY A 356 -10.04 1.04 13.10
N THR A 357 -10.26 1.45 11.86
CA THR A 357 -9.82 2.75 11.37
C THR A 357 -10.76 3.83 11.87
N ILE A 358 -10.20 4.87 12.48
CA ILE A 358 -10.91 6.07 12.90
C ILE A 358 -10.87 7.05 11.73
N HIS A 359 -12.04 7.39 11.16
CA HIS A 359 -12.14 8.29 10.02
C HIS A 359 -12.59 9.68 10.48
N LEU A 360 -11.71 10.66 10.43
CA LEU A 360 -12.06 12.07 10.64
C LEU A 360 -12.21 12.73 9.26
N CYS A 361 -13.39 12.55 8.71
CA CYS A 361 -13.81 13.03 7.40
C CYS A 361 -15.35 13.12 7.38
N PRO A 362 -15.94 14.25 7.81
CA PRO A 362 -17.38 14.34 8.04
C PRO A 362 -18.23 14.33 6.77
N THR A 363 -17.68 14.79 5.62
CA THR A 363 -18.38 14.87 4.33
C THR A 363 -17.44 14.64 3.17
N ARG A 364 -17.96 14.28 2.00
CA ARG A 364 -17.17 14.21 0.75
C ARG A 364 -16.67 15.59 0.30
N GLU A 365 -17.43 16.65 0.56
CA GLU A 365 -16.98 18.02 0.30
C GLU A 365 -15.73 18.36 1.12
N TYR A 366 -15.60 17.83 2.33
CA TYR A 366 -14.39 17.99 3.14
C TYR A 366 -13.15 17.43 2.41
N ILE A 367 -13.29 16.28 1.72
CA ILE A 367 -12.22 15.68 0.91
C ILE A 367 -11.85 16.60 -0.26
N GLU A 368 -12.85 17.12 -0.98
CA GLU A 368 -12.62 18.00 -2.14
C GLU A 368 -11.85 19.26 -1.72
N ARG A 369 -12.28 19.92 -0.63
CA ARG A 369 -11.62 21.13 -0.10
C ARG A 369 -10.19 20.86 0.41
N ALA A 370 -9.98 19.71 1.07
CA ALA A 370 -8.66 19.30 1.51
C ALA A 370 -7.70 19.10 0.33
N PHE A 371 -8.18 18.53 -0.77
CA PHE A 371 -7.40 18.35 -1.99
C PHE A 371 -7.12 19.66 -2.71
N ASP A 372 -8.05 20.60 -2.74
CA ASP A 372 -7.87 21.87 -3.43
C ASP A 372 -6.64 22.65 -2.93
N CYS A 373 -6.35 22.64 -1.63
CA CYS A 373 -5.11 23.20 -1.09
C CYS A 373 -3.89 22.50 -1.69
N ALA A 374 -3.86 21.16 -1.64
CA ALA A 374 -2.71 20.36 -2.06
C ALA A 374 -2.46 20.40 -3.57
N LYS A 375 -3.51 20.52 -4.37
CA LYS A 375 -3.44 20.69 -5.83
C LYS A 375 -2.60 21.89 -6.25
N TYR A 376 -2.58 22.93 -5.42
CA TYR A 376 -1.78 24.15 -5.65
C TYR A 376 -0.49 24.18 -4.84
N GLY A 377 -0.10 23.08 -4.21
CA GLY A 377 1.16 22.93 -3.49
C GLY A 377 1.15 23.43 -2.05
N HIS A 378 -0.03 23.60 -1.45
CA HIS A 378 -0.19 23.95 -0.05
C HIS A 378 -0.68 22.75 0.77
N ILE A 379 -0.29 22.64 2.03
CA ILE A 379 -0.86 21.63 2.93
C ILE A 379 -2.34 21.91 3.16
N SER A 380 -3.15 20.85 3.32
CA SER A 380 -4.58 21.02 3.60
C SER A 380 -4.81 21.74 4.93
N ASP A 381 -5.70 22.73 4.92
CA ASP A 381 -6.13 23.44 6.14
C ASP A 381 -6.90 22.50 7.08
N ASN A 382 -7.63 21.55 6.52
CA ASN A 382 -8.36 20.54 7.24
C ASN A 382 -8.03 19.14 6.64
N PRO A 383 -6.94 18.50 7.08
CA PRO A 383 -6.55 17.19 6.60
C PRO A 383 -7.59 16.10 6.90
N ILE A 384 -7.76 15.18 5.96
CA ILE A 384 -8.44 13.91 6.20
C ILE A 384 -7.51 13.06 7.07
N ILE A 385 -8.06 12.46 8.12
CA ILE A 385 -7.29 11.61 9.03
C ILE A 385 -7.92 10.22 9.09
N GLU A 386 -7.12 9.22 8.72
CA GLU A 386 -7.40 7.82 8.99
C GLU A 386 -6.43 7.34 10.08
N ALA A 387 -6.93 7.21 11.30
CA ALA A 387 -6.10 6.81 12.43
C ALA A 387 -6.37 5.36 12.84
N THR A 388 -5.32 4.68 13.29
CA THR A 388 -5.41 3.32 13.85
C THR A 388 -4.62 3.23 15.14
N ILE A 389 -5.09 2.38 16.07
CA ILE A 389 -4.45 2.13 17.35
C ILE A 389 -4.12 0.63 17.45
N PRO A 390 -3.03 0.15 16.83
CA PRO A 390 -2.70 -1.29 16.82
C PRO A 390 -2.59 -1.88 18.21
N SER A 391 -2.10 -1.13 19.19
CA SER A 391 -2.00 -1.54 20.59
C SER A 391 -3.35 -1.79 21.29
N SER A 392 -4.47 -1.45 20.63
CA SER A 392 -5.80 -1.83 21.13
C SER A 392 -6.08 -3.33 21.02
N LEU A 393 -5.36 -4.03 20.12
CA LEU A 393 -5.46 -5.48 19.87
C LEU A 393 -4.12 -6.20 20.05
N ASP A 394 -2.98 -5.50 19.94
CA ASP A 394 -1.63 -6.05 20.03
C ASP A 394 -0.88 -5.44 21.23
N ASN A 395 -0.75 -6.20 22.29
CA ASN A 395 -0.06 -5.78 23.52
C ASN A 395 1.48 -5.83 23.40
N THR A 396 2.03 -6.17 22.24
CA THR A 396 3.50 -6.30 22.04
C THR A 396 4.13 -5.02 21.47
N VAL A 397 3.32 -4.03 21.09
CA VAL A 397 3.79 -2.83 20.36
C VAL A 397 3.88 -1.56 21.23
N ALA A 398 3.38 -1.60 22.47
CA ALA A 398 3.47 -0.48 23.41
C ALA A 398 3.66 -0.99 24.84
N PRO A 399 4.20 -0.16 25.77
CA PRO A 399 4.23 -0.50 27.20
C PRO A 399 2.81 -0.69 27.77
N PRO A 400 2.66 -1.48 28.85
CA PRO A 400 1.36 -1.69 29.49
C PRO A 400 0.66 -0.37 29.84
N GLY A 401 -0.60 -0.23 29.42
CA GLY A 401 -1.42 0.97 29.65
C GLY A 401 -1.11 2.15 28.74
N MET A 402 -0.12 2.03 27.86
CA MET A 402 0.23 3.02 26.82
C MET A 402 -0.14 2.51 25.44
N HIS A 403 -0.15 3.43 24.45
CA HIS A 403 -0.62 3.08 23.11
C HIS A 403 0.27 3.66 22.02
N VAL A 404 0.25 3.01 20.86
CA VAL A 404 0.76 3.55 19.60
C VAL A 404 -0.43 3.91 18.72
N MET A 405 -0.38 5.09 18.11
CA MET A 405 -1.34 5.49 17.10
C MET A 405 -0.61 5.79 15.80
N SER A 406 -1.24 5.43 14.71
CA SER A 406 -0.76 5.65 13.37
C SER A 406 -1.82 6.41 12.60
N MET A 407 -1.54 7.66 12.24
CA MET A 407 -2.42 8.47 11.38
C MET A 407 -1.87 8.44 9.96
N PHE A 408 -2.68 7.98 9.03
CA PHE A 408 -2.52 8.20 7.61
C PHE A 408 -3.35 9.42 7.25
N THR A 409 -2.71 10.44 6.68
CA THR A 409 -3.37 11.73 6.50
C THR A 409 -3.20 12.25 5.07
N GLN A 410 -4.17 12.98 4.57
CA GLN A 410 -4.20 13.62 3.26
C GLN A 410 -4.90 14.98 3.36
N TYR A 411 -4.35 16.09 2.70
CA TYR A 411 -3.24 16.01 1.77
C TYR A 411 -2.05 16.85 2.23
N PHE A 412 -0.87 16.27 2.08
CA PHE A 412 0.40 17.00 2.15
C PHE A 412 1.08 16.83 0.78
N PRO A 413 1.22 17.86 -0.05
CA PRO A 413 1.73 17.70 -1.42
C PRO A 413 3.22 17.34 -1.42
N ASN A 414 3.63 16.47 -2.36
CA ASN A 414 5.04 16.11 -2.54
C ASN A 414 5.88 17.25 -3.14
N VAL A 415 5.23 18.22 -3.77
CA VAL A 415 5.87 19.46 -4.26
C VAL A 415 5.17 20.65 -3.63
N LEU A 416 5.88 21.35 -2.75
CA LEU A 416 5.37 22.57 -2.12
C LEU A 416 5.45 23.75 -3.08
N ALA A 417 4.44 24.63 -3.03
CA ALA A 417 4.45 25.90 -3.73
C ALA A 417 5.59 26.79 -3.20
N LYS A 418 6.08 27.72 -4.03
CA LYS A 418 7.19 28.62 -3.65
C LYS A 418 6.89 29.51 -2.45
N ASP A 419 5.63 29.84 -2.26
CA ASP A 419 5.10 30.68 -1.18
C ASP A 419 4.58 29.88 0.03
N ALA A 420 4.64 28.55 -0.02
CA ALA A 420 4.15 27.69 1.08
C ALA A 420 5.03 27.71 2.33
N GLY A 421 6.24 28.29 2.28
CA GLY A 421 7.23 28.23 3.36
C GLY A 421 8.12 26.97 3.30
N SER A 422 8.91 26.76 4.34
CA SER A 422 9.83 25.62 4.41
C SER A 422 9.11 24.29 4.68
N LEU A 423 9.76 23.18 4.34
CA LEU A 423 9.24 21.83 4.62
C LEU A 423 8.99 21.62 6.13
N GLU A 424 9.93 22.04 6.97
CA GLU A 424 9.84 21.82 8.42
C GLU A 424 8.71 22.64 9.07
N GLU A 425 8.49 23.89 8.62
CA GLU A 425 7.35 24.70 9.06
C GLU A 425 6.02 24.04 8.67
N ASN A 426 5.92 23.53 7.44
CA ASN A 426 4.72 22.84 6.96
C ASN A 426 4.49 21.51 7.71
N LYS A 427 5.54 20.73 8.00
CA LYS A 427 5.45 19.51 8.83
C LYS A 427 4.88 19.81 10.20
N THR A 428 5.42 20.81 10.87
CA THR A 428 4.98 21.22 12.22
C THR A 428 3.52 21.66 12.19
N ARG A 429 3.18 22.61 11.30
CA ARG A 429 1.80 23.12 11.17
C ARG A 429 0.79 22.04 10.83
N TYR A 430 1.16 21.12 9.93
CA TYR A 430 0.29 20.02 9.53
C TYR A 430 0.02 19.03 10.66
N ALA A 431 1.07 18.64 11.38
CA ALA A 431 0.94 17.74 12.53
C ALA A 431 0.10 18.35 13.65
N GLU A 432 0.36 19.62 14.00
CA GLU A 432 -0.43 20.34 14.99
C GLU A 432 -1.90 20.41 14.60
N ARG A 433 -2.19 20.70 13.32
CA ARG A 433 -3.58 20.72 12.84
C ARG A 433 -4.25 19.34 12.93
N CYS A 434 -3.53 18.26 12.60
CA CYS A 434 -4.06 16.89 12.77
C CYS A 434 -4.36 16.58 14.25
N ILE A 435 -3.49 17.00 15.16
CA ILE A 435 -3.69 16.83 16.61
C ILE A 435 -4.89 17.67 17.08
N ASP A 436 -5.05 18.89 16.58
CA ASP A 436 -6.20 19.75 16.91
C ASP A 436 -7.51 19.12 16.45
N ILE A 437 -7.58 18.66 15.20
CA ILE A 437 -8.76 17.98 14.65
C ILE A 437 -9.14 16.78 15.52
N MET A 438 -8.19 15.91 15.86
CA MET A 438 -8.48 14.75 16.73
C MET A 438 -8.95 15.21 18.11
N THR A 439 -8.41 16.31 18.64
CA THR A 439 -8.77 16.86 19.95
C THR A 439 -10.19 17.45 19.98
N GLU A 440 -10.68 17.95 18.82
CA GLU A 440 -12.07 18.40 18.68
C GLU A 440 -13.07 17.26 18.96
N TYR A 441 -12.72 16.01 18.60
CA TYR A 441 -13.55 14.81 18.84
C TYR A 441 -13.23 14.10 20.16
N ALA A 442 -11.98 14.18 20.64
CA ALA A 442 -11.50 13.54 21.85
C ALA A 442 -10.67 14.53 22.69
N PRO A 443 -11.29 15.26 23.64
CA PRO A 443 -10.65 16.37 24.36
C PRO A 443 -9.39 16.02 25.17
N ASN A 444 -9.20 14.76 25.54
CA ASN A 444 -7.99 14.29 26.21
C ASN A 444 -6.80 14.11 25.27
N PHE A 445 -7.04 14.06 23.95
CA PHE A 445 -6.06 13.57 22.98
C PHE A 445 -4.74 14.33 22.98
N ARG A 446 -4.75 15.67 22.88
CA ARG A 446 -3.52 16.46 22.87
C ARG A 446 -2.63 16.19 24.09
N LYS A 447 -3.24 16.01 25.28
CA LYS A 447 -2.50 15.73 26.52
C LYS A 447 -1.96 14.30 26.56
N SER A 448 -2.57 13.37 25.84
CA SER A 448 -2.13 11.97 25.78
C SER A 448 -0.93 11.76 24.87
N VAL A 449 -0.62 12.69 23.96
CA VAL A 449 0.53 12.57 23.03
C VAL A 449 1.84 12.75 23.80
N LEU A 450 2.62 11.67 23.88
CA LEU A 450 3.96 11.65 24.51
C LEU A 450 5.05 12.01 23.52
N ASN A 451 4.97 11.46 22.30
CA ASN A 451 5.94 11.65 21.22
C ASN A 451 5.24 11.58 19.87
N SER A 452 5.83 12.25 18.88
CA SER A 452 5.35 12.24 17.50
C SER A 452 6.48 12.14 16.48
N GLN A 453 6.21 11.46 15.36
CA GLN A 453 7.05 11.44 14.16
C GLN A 453 6.16 11.78 12.96
N VAL A 454 6.57 12.74 12.15
CA VAL A 454 5.83 13.19 10.96
C VAL A 454 6.66 12.86 9.73
N LEU A 455 6.07 12.14 8.80
CA LEU A 455 6.69 11.71 7.54
C LEU A 455 5.83 12.19 6.36
N PRO A 456 6.05 13.41 5.83
CA PRO A 456 5.45 13.84 4.58
C PRO A 456 6.07 13.09 3.39
N PRO A 457 5.54 13.25 2.17
CA PRO A 457 6.07 12.56 0.97
C PRO A 457 7.58 12.69 0.79
N GLN A 458 8.17 13.84 1.09
CA GLN A 458 9.60 14.09 0.97
C GLN A 458 10.43 13.21 1.93
N ASP A 459 9.95 13.02 3.16
CA ASP A 459 10.60 12.15 4.14
C ASP A 459 10.38 10.67 3.81
N ILE A 460 9.21 10.32 3.26
CA ILE A 460 8.91 8.97 2.76
C ILE A 460 9.86 8.63 1.60
N GLU A 461 10.10 9.56 0.66
CA GLU A 461 11.08 9.37 -0.42
C GLU A 461 12.48 9.15 0.14
N THR A 462 12.96 10.01 1.01
CA THR A 462 14.30 9.93 1.59
C THR A 462 14.50 8.64 2.38
N ARG A 463 13.53 8.30 3.25
CA ARG A 463 13.65 7.16 4.17
C ARG A 463 13.48 5.82 3.48
N PHE A 464 12.47 5.69 2.62
CA PHE A 464 12.10 4.41 2.00
C PHE A 464 12.54 4.29 0.53
N GLY A 465 12.97 5.38 -0.11
CA GLY A 465 13.39 5.38 -1.51
C GLY A 465 12.21 5.27 -2.48
N LEU A 466 11.07 5.83 -2.10
CA LEU A 466 9.89 5.90 -2.95
C LEU A 466 9.87 7.24 -3.68
N THR A 467 10.04 7.24 -4.98
CA THR A 467 10.03 8.47 -5.79
C THR A 467 8.79 9.30 -5.51
N GLY A 468 8.97 10.59 -5.21
CA GLY A 468 7.91 11.53 -4.86
C GLY A 468 7.15 11.19 -3.57
N GLY A 469 7.63 10.24 -2.76
CA GLY A 469 6.90 9.71 -1.61
C GLY A 469 5.66 8.92 -1.99
N ASN A 470 5.53 8.51 -3.27
CA ASN A 470 4.36 7.78 -3.75
C ASN A 470 4.35 6.34 -3.24
N ILE A 471 3.44 6.05 -2.30
CA ILE A 471 3.36 4.76 -1.60
C ILE A 471 2.93 3.59 -2.51
N MET A 472 2.38 3.90 -3.70
CA MET A 472 1.99 2.91 -4.71
C MET A 472 3.09 2.65 -5.76
N GLN A 473 4.22 3.40 -5.70
CA GLN A 473 5.32 3.37 -6.69
C GLN A 473 4.84 3.69 -8.11
N GLY A 474 4.03 4.71 -8.23
CA GLY A 474 3.34 5.18 -9.43
C GLY A 474 1.83 5.07 -9.28
N THR A 475 1.11 6.01 -9.89
CA THR A 475 -0.34 6.14 -9.81
C THR A 475 -1.07 4.82 -10.10
N MET A 476 -2.17 4.55 -9.39
CA MET A 476 -3.03 3.36 -9.56
C MET A 476 -4.26 3.73 -10.39
N SER A 477 -4.05 4.03 -11.66
CA SER A 477 -5.11 4.32 -12.64
C SER A 477 -5.04 3.35 -13.81
N LEU A 478 -6.08 3.26 -14.63
CA LEU A 478 -6.13 2.34 -15.78
C LEU A 478 -4.94 2.50 -16.72
N SER A 479 -4.43 3.73 -16.87
CA SER A 479 -3.24 4.04 -17.69
C SER A 479 -1.92 3.50 -17.11
N SER A 480 -1.92 2.98 -15.88
CA SER A 480 -0.73 2.51 -15.16
C SER A 480 -0.97 1.21 -14.39
N LEU A 481 -1.98 0.43 -14.79
CA LEU A 481 -2.31 -0.87 -14.21
C LEU A 481 -2.14 -2.02 -15.22
N SER A 482 -2.10 -3.25 -14.73
CA SER A 482 -2.06 -4.47 -15.54
C SER A 482 -0.92 -4.44 -16.58
N PHE A 483 -1.24 -4.61 -17.86
CA PHE A 483 -0.25 -4.60 -18.97
C PHE A 483 0.39 -3.22 -19.24
N MET A 484 -0.06 -2.17 -18.57
CA MET A 484 0.52 -0.82 -18.66
C MET A 484 1.60 -0.57 -17.57
N ARG A 485 1.79 -1.48 -16.60
CA ARG A 485 2.66 -1.25 -15.45
C ARG A 485 3.94 -2.13 -15.50
N PRO A 486 5.16 -1.60 -15.31
CA PRO A 486 5.53 -0.19 -15.05
C PRO A 486 5.35 0.74 -16.24
N VAL A 487 5.54 0.24 -17.44
CA VAL A 487 5.35 0.93 -18.73
C VAL A 487 4.82 -0.07 -19.77
N PRO A 488 4.10 0.37 -20.81
CA PRO A 488 3.57 -0.49 -21.85
C PRO A 488 4.64 -1.40 -22.48
N GLY A 489 4.31 -2.67 -22.67
CA GLY A 489 5.20 -3.65 -23.27
C GLY A 489 6.16 -4.36 -22.30
N TYR A 490 6.23 -3.93 -21.04
CA TYR A 490 7.16 -4.47 -20.02
C TYR A 490 6.46 -4.93 -18.73
N ALA A 491 5.23 -5.40 -18.86
CA ALA A 491 4.44 -5.87 -17.72
C ALA A 491 4.77 -7.31 -17.28
N ASP A 492 5.68 -7.97 -17.99
CA ASP A 492 6.12 -9.34 -17.73
C ASP A 492 7.37 -9.42 -16.83
N TYR A 493 7.62 -8.36 -16.05
CA TYR A 493 8.75 -8.22 -15.10
C TYR A 493 10.13 -8.13 -15.74
N ARG A 494 10.25 -8.26 -17.05
CA ARG A 494 11.50 -8.09 -17.80
C ARG A 494 11.76 -6.62 -18.11
N THR A 495 12.99 -6.31 -18.46
CA THR A 495 13.41 -4.96 -18.87
C THR A 495 14.11 -5.02 -20.24
N PRO A 496 14.38 -3.88 -20.90
CA PRO A 496 15.18 -3.86 -22.12
C PRO A 496 16.62 -4.37 -21.93
N ILE A 497 17.13 -4.38 -20.70
CA ILE A 497 18.47 -4.90 -20.37
C ILE A 497 18.35 -6.38 -20.06
N ARG A 498 19.06 -7.23 -20.81
CA ARG A 498 19.07 -8.67 -20.55
C ARG A 498 19.56 -8.97 -19.14
N GLY A 499 18.96 -9.95 -18.48
CA GLY A 499 19.32 -10.33 -17.12
C GLY A 499 18.89 -9.33 -16.04
N LEU A 500 18.22 -8.21 -16.39
CA LEU A 500 17.63 -7.27 -15.45
C LEU A 500 16.12 -7.44 -15.40
N TYR A 501 15.59 -7.62 -14.19
CA TYR A 501 14.16 -7.80 -13.89
C TYR A 501 13.69 -6.80 -12.85
N MET A 502 12.37 -6.63 -12.74
CA MET A 502 11.73 -5.89 -11.66
C MET A 502 10.77 -6.80 -10.89
N CYS A 503 10.68 -6.61 -9.56
CA CYS A 503 9.76 -7.38 -8.69
C CYS A 503 9.06 -6.53 -7.61
N GLY A 504 9.29 -5.22 -7.62
CA GLY A 504 8.69 -4.27 -6.68
C GLY A 504 7.26 -3.88 -7.03
N ALA A 505 6.62 -3.07 -6.19
CA ALA A 505 5.27 -2.56 -6.39
C ALA A 505 5.11 -1.67 -7.64
N ALA A 506 6.22 -1.24 -8.26
CA ALA A 506 6.21 -0.61 -9.56
C ALA A 506 5.75 -1.55 -10.69
N THR A 507 5.70 -2.87 -10.49
CA THR A 507 5.21 -3.86 -11.46
C THR A 507 3.78 -4.29 -11.16
N HIS A 508 3.15 -5.04 -12.07
CA HIS A 508 1.83 -5.63 -11.83
C HIS A 508 1.84 -6.55 -10.58
N PRO A 509 0.82 -6.52 -9.73
CA PRO A 509 -0.41 -5.72 -9.80
C PRO A 509 -0.35 -4.33 -9.18
N GLY A 510 0.78 -3.92 -8.62
CA GLY A 510 0.95 -2.60 -8.02
C GLY A 510 1.15 -2.61 -6.51
N GLY A 511 0.89 -1.47 -5.85
CA GLY A 511 1.02 -1.29 -4.41
C GLY A 511 -0.04 -2.00 -3.57
N GLY A 512 0.08 -1.96 -2.23
CA GLY A 512 -0.90 -2.49 -1.27
C GLY A 512 -0.40 -3.63 -0.37
N VAL A 513 0.90 -3.93 -0.34
CA VAL A 513 1.49 -5.01 0.47
C VAL A 513 0.88 -6.39 0.13
N MET A 514 0.84 -6.72 -1.16
CA MET A 514 0.25 -7.98 -1.65
C MET A 514 1.23 -9.15 -1.71
N GLY A 515 2.54 -8.89 -1.89
CA GLY A 515 3.53 -9.92 -2.22
C GLY A 515 3.43 -10.45 -3.66
N ALA A 516 2.35 -10.15 -4.36
CA ALA A 516 2.05 -10.66 -5.70
C ALA A 516 3.07 -10.25 -6.77
N CYS A 517 3.60 -9.01 -6.72
CA CYS A 517 4.65 -8.56 -7.63
C CYS A 517 5.89 -9.48 -7.56
N GLY A 518 6.34 -9.77 -6.33
CA GLY A 518 7.49 -10.66 -6.10
C GLY A 518 7.22 -12.10 -6.52
N TYR A 519 6.02 -12.61 -6.22
CA TYR A 519 5.57 -13.94 -6.61
C TYR A 519 5.55 -14.12 -8.14
N ASN A 520 4.93 -13.18 -8.84
CA ASN A 520 4.83 -13.23 -10.30
C ASN A 520 6.21 -13.09 -10.97
N ALA A 521 7.04 -12.14 -10.47
CA ALA A 521 8.40 -11.94 -10.96
C ALA A 521 9.24 -13.22 -10.82
N ALA A 522 9.20 -13.88 -9.66
CA ALA A 522 9.92 -15.13 -9.46
C ALA A 522 9.53 -16.20 -10.48
N ARG A 523 8.23 -16.35 -10.77
CA ARG A 523 7.73 -17.30 -11.77
C ARG A 523 8.21 -17.00 -13.18
N GLU A 524 8.27 -15.71 -13.56
CA GLU A 524 8.81 -15.32 -14.87
C GLU A 524 10.33 -15.54 -14.95
N ILE A 525 11.06 -15.18 -13.89
CA ILE A 525 12.51 -15.35 -13.81
C ILE A 525 12.93 -16.83 -13.89
N LEU A 526 12.12 -17.73 -13.35
CA LEU A 526 12.37 -19.17 -13.37
C LEU A 526 12.12 -19.83 -14.74
N LYS A 527 11.43 -19.16 -15.67
CA LYS A 527 11.25 -19.64 -17.04
C LYS A 527 12.49 -19.43 -17.90
N ASP A 528 13.32 -18.44 -17.54
CA ASP A 528 14.56 -18.06 -18.22
C ASP A 528 15.79 -18.70 -17.55
#